data_6fd1a6be3e597e551f1a728d9cc750ab
#
_entry.id   6fd1a6be3e597e551f1a728d9cc750ab
#
_cell.length_a   1.000
_cell.length_b   1.000
_cell.length_c   1.000
_cell.angle_alpha   90.00
_cell.angle_beta   90.00
_cell.angle_gamma   90.00
#
_symmetry.space_group_name_H-M   'P 1'
#
loop_
_entity.id
_entity.type
_entity.pdbx_description
1 polymer ?
#
loop_
_entity_poly.entity_id
_entity_poly.type
_entity_poly.pdbx_seq_one_letter_code
_entity_poly.pdbx_strand_id
1 'polypeptide(L)'
;MFLTLDWRDIELYTFKVAKKILSNGFRPEVIIGIMRGGYIVARILSDYLDIPGIGAIEIKFYKSIGEHGERPILTQPLTINVRDKRVLIADDVADSGRTLQVAVDLIKLYGAKEVRTAVLFVKPRSIFVPDFYAELTDKWVVFPWEYGEVIRELMRSRDIPLSKDKLMKLAKDIGISKDKEVLDELINLVIKTKVRK
;
A
#
# COMPACT_ATOMS: atom_id res chain seq x y z
N MET A 1 -14.82 1.22 -11.05
CA MET A 1 -14.30 2.59 -11.28
C MET A 1 -12.92 2.70 -10.61
N PHE A 2 -11.94 3.38 -11.23
CA PHE A 2 -10.61 3.59 -10.68
C PHE A 2 -10.51 4.93 -9.96
N LEU A 3 -9.70 4.98 -8.91
CA LEU A 3 -9.19 6.18 -8.25
C LEU A 3 -7.68 6.16 -8.46
N THR A 4 -7.22 6.84 -9.50
CA THR A 4 -5.80 6.87 -9.86
C THR A 4 -5.17 8.11 -9.26
N LEU A 5 -4.12 7.89 -8.48
CA LEU A 5 -3.43 8.90 -7.71
C LEU A 5 -2.08 9.23 -8.34
N ASP A 6 -1.66 10.46 -8.25
CA ASP A 6 -0.29 10.88 -8.53
C ASP A 6 0.52 11.11 -7.23
N TRP A 7 1.79 11.49 -7.34
CA TRP A 7 2.65 11.73 -6.17
C TRP A 7 2.18 12.90 -5.31
N ARG A 8 1.55 13.91 -5.91
CA ARG A 8 0.95 15.03 -5.18
C ARG A 8 -0.25 14.58 -4.34
N ASP A 9 -1.06 13.68 -4.88
CA ASP A 9 -2.17 13.09 -4.13
C ASP A 9 -1.66 12.31 -2.92
N ILE A 10 -0.59 11.51 -3.12
CA ILE A 10 0.05 10.76 -2.02
C ILE A 10 0.50 11.71 -0.91
N GLU A 11 1.17 12.80 -1.26
CA GLU A 11 1.61 13.80 -0.30
C GLU A 11 0.43 14.39 0.48
N LEU A 12 -0.64 14.81 -0.20
CA LEU A 12 -1.83 15.38 0.41
C LEU A 12 -2.55 14.40 1.34
N TYR A 13 -2.73 13.15 0.92
CA TYR A 13 -3.35 12.12 1.76
C TYR A 13 -2.48 11.76 2.96
N THR A 14 -1.18 11.70 2.80
CA THR A 14 -0.25 11.44 3.91
C THR A 14 -0.25 12.60 4.91
N PHE A 15 -0.34 13.86 4.46
CA PHE A 15 -0.55 15.01 5.36
C PHE A 15 -1.84 14.90 6.17
N LYS A 16 -2.96 14.45 5.56
CA LYS A 16 -4.22 14.24 6.29
C LYS A 16 -4.04 13.22 7.41
N VAL A 17 -3.35 12.11 7.13
CA VAL A 17 -3.08 11.04 8.12
C VAL A 17 -2.17 11.57 9.22
N ALA A 18 -1.06 12.22 8.88
CA ALA A 18 -0.11 12.77 9.85
C ALA A 18 -0.78 13.77 10.81
N LYS A 19 -1.63 14.67 10.28
CA LYS A 19 -2.41 15.61 11.10
C LYS A 19 -3.34 14.90 12.08
N LYS A 20 -4.02 13.81 11.65
CA LYS A 20 -4.88 13.02 12.54
C LYS A 20 -4.09 12.37 13.67
N ILE A 21 -2.91 11.81 13.37
CA ILE A 21 -2.01 11.21 14.36
C ILE A 21 -1.58 12.27 15.39
N LEU A 22 -1.11 13.43 14.93
CA LEU A 22 -0.66 14.52 15.78
C LEU A 22 -1.79 15.06 16.67
N SER A 23 -3.00 15.25 16.11
CA SER A 23 -4.17 15.75 16.84
C SER A 23 -4.68 14.74 17.88
N ASN A 24 -4.49 13.45 17.65
CA ASN A 24 -4.80 12.40 18.63
C ASN A 24 -3.83 12.37 19.81
N GLY A 25 -2.66 13.02 19.70
CA GLY A 25 -1.61 12.98 20.72
C GLY A 25 -0.74 11.72 20.70
N PHE A 26 -0.97 10.78 19.78
CA PHE A 26 -0.13 9.59 19.65
C PHE A 26 1.28 9.96 19.19
N ARG A 27 2.29 9.45 19.88
CA ARG A 27 3.72 9.70 19.59
C ARG A 27 4.42 8.36 19.40
N PRO A 28 4.42 7.79 18.18
CA PRO A 28 5.09 6.55 17.89
C PRO A 28 6.62 6.71 17.97
N GLU A 29 7.29 5.67 18.48
CA GLU A 29 8.76 5.58 18.55
C GLU A 29 9.31 4.79 17.37
N VAL A 30 8.46 3.95 16.76
CA VAL A 30 8.78 3.11 15.62
C VAL A 30 7.60 3.11 14.67
N ILE A 31 7.88 3.14 13.38
CA ILE A 31 6.90 2.91 12.33
C ILE A 31 7.26 1.63 11.55
N ILE A 32 6.26 0.79 11.29
CA ILE A 32 6.40 -0.45 10.52
C ILE A 32 5.56 -0.33 9.27
N GLY A 33 6.22 -0.36 8.12
CA GLY A 33 5.54 -0.42 6.83
C GLY A 33 5.22 -1.86 6.43
N ILE A 34 3.99 -2.12 6.04
CA ILE A 34 3.62 -3.40 5.40
C ILE A 34 4.09 -3.34 3.95
N MET A 35 4.97 -4.26 3.58
CA MET A 35 5.49 -4.30 2.20
C MET A 35 4.42 -4.83 1.24
N ARG A 36 4.33 -4.27 0.04
CA ARG A 36 5.26 -3.30 -0.59
C ARG A 36 4.82 -1.84 -0.43
N GLY A 37 3.55 -1.50 -0.67
CA GLY A 37 3.04 -0.13 -0.76
C GLY A 37 3.02 0.59 0.58
N GLY A 38 2.67 -0.10 1.66
CA GLY A 38 2.66 0.47 3.02
C GLY A 38 4.02 0.94 3.52
N TYR A 39 5.12 0.36 3.02
CA TYR A 39 6.46 0.84 3.35
C TYR A 39 6.74 2.25 2.78
N ILE A 40 6.19 2.58 1.61
CA ILE A 40 6.30 3.93 1.02
C ILE A 40 5.57 4.93 1.91
N VAL A 41 4.35 4.60 2.34
CA VAL A 41 3.57 5.42 3.27
C VAL A 41 4.30 5.58 4.61
N ALA A 42 4.87 4.48 5.15
CA ALA A 42 5.65 4.51 6.38
C ALA A 42 6.86 5.45 6.28
N ARG A 43 7.58 5.42 5.14
CA ARG A 43 8.75 6.31 4.94
C ARG A 43 8.35 7.78 4.94
N ILE A 44 7.26 8.13 4.28
CA ILE A 44 6.79 9.51 4.23
C ILE A 44 6.29 9.96 5.62
N LEU A 45 5.47 9.12 6.30
CA LEU A 45 4.99 9.42 7.65
C LEU A 45 6.14 9.52 8.66
N SER A 46 7.20 8.71 8.53
CA SER A 46 8.36 8.79 9.44
C SER A 46 9.05 10.15 9.39
N ASP A 47 9.13 10.75 8.21
CA ASP A 47 9.68 12.08 8.01
C ASP A 47 8.76 13.17 8.62
N TYR A 48 7.46 13.12 8.30
CA TYR A 48 6.51 14.14 8.78
C TYR A 48 6.26 14.10 10.29
N LEU A 49 6.44 12.97 10.93
CA LEU A 49 6.21 12.75 12.36
C LEU A 49 7.50 12.67 13.18
N ASP A 50 8.64 12.89 12.54
CA ASP A 50 9.99 12.77 13.16
C ASP A 50 10.17 11.44 13.90
N ILE A 51 9.85 10.32 13.22
CA ILE A 51 10.00 8.98 13.78
C ILE A 51 11.30 8.36 13.27
N PRO A 52 12.35 8.22 14.12
CA PRO A 52 13.65 7.73 13.67
C PRO A 52 13.69 6.23 13.39
N GLY A 53 12.83 5.46 14.06
CA GLY A 53 12.77 4.01 13.92
C GLY A 53 11.81 3.59 12.81
N ILE A 54 12.33 3.10 11.69
CA ILE A 54 11.53 2.55 10.60
C ILE A 54 11.88 1.08 10.35
N GLY A 55 10.87 0.22 10.29
CA GLY A 55 10.98 -1.18 9.94
C GLY A 55 9.96 -1.60 8.89
N ALA A 56 10.04 -2.86 8.49
CA ALA A 56 9.13 -3.46 7.52
C ALA A 56 8.75 -4.88 7.89
N ILE A 57 7.60 -5.33 7.41
CA ILE A 57 7.15 -6.73 7.39
C ILE A 57 6.47 -7.00 6.04
N GLU A 58 6.48 -8.25 5.59
CA GLU A 58 5.66 -8.68 4.46
C GLU A 58 4.76 -9.85 4.87
N ILE A 59 3.46 -9.69 4.66
CA ILE A 59 2.44 -10.71 4.94
C ILE A 59 1.72 -11.01 3.63
N LYS A 60 1.74 -12.29 3.23
CA LYS A 60 1.02 -12.79 2.04
C LYS A 60 -0.03 -13.81 2.46
N PHE A 61 -1.13 -13.83 1.74
CA PHE A 61 -2.17 -14.83 1.92
C PHE A 61 -2.06 -15.89 0.83
N TYR A 62 -1.89 -17.13 1.23
CA TYR A 62 -1.84 -18.27 0.33
C TYR A 62 -3.09 -19.10 0.47
N LYS A 63 -3.60 -19.56 -0.68
CA LYS A 63 -4.70 -20.51 -0.77
C LYS A 63 -4.12 -21.84 -1.19
N SER A 64 -4.20 -22.84 -0.32
CA SER A 64 -3.80 -24.21 -0.65
C SER A 64 -4.87 -24.89 -1.50
N ILE A 65 -4.43 -25.76 -2.41
CA ILE A 65 -5.36 -26.55 -3.23
C ILE A 65 -6.18 -27.46 -2.31
N GLY A 66 -7.52 -27.34 -2.37
CA GLY A 66 -8.45 -28.15 -1.57
C GLY A 66 -8.76 -27.61 -0.18
N GLU A 67 -8.24 -26.45 0.24
CA GLU A 67 -8.58 -25.81 1.51
C GLU A 67 -9.62 -24.69 1.34
N HIS A 68 -10.58 -24.63 2.27
CA HIS A 68 -11.52 -23.53 2.41
C HIS A 68 -10.88 -22.43 3.28
N GLY A 69 -10.13 -21.52 2.67
CA GLY A 69 -9.56 -20.36 3.33
C GLY A 69 -8.14 -20.04 2.90
N GLU A 70 -7.77 -18.79 3.12
CA GLU A 70 -6.41 -18.30 2.87
C GLU A 70 -5.68 -18.21 4.21
N ARG A 71 -4.43 -18.67 4.25
CA ARG A 71 -3.58 -18.57 5.44
C ARG A 71 -2.59 -17.40 5.28
N PRO A 72 -2.45 -16.54 6.30
CA PRO A 72 -1.41 -15.53 6.30
C PRO A 72 -0.04 -16.19 6.52
N ILE A 73 0.93 -15.82 5.70
CA ILE A 73 2.33 -16.23 5.83
C ILE A 73 3.17 -14.97 5.93
N LEU A 74 4.01 -14.90 6.97
CA LEU A 74 5.03 -13.87 7.11
C LEU A 74 6.19 -14.22 6.18
N THR A 75 6.27 -13.56 5.04
CA THR A 75 7.31 -13.81 4.03
C THR A 75 8.55 -12.98 4.26
N GLN A 76 8.43 -11.85 4.97
CA GLN A 76 9.54 -11.06 5.45
C GLN A 76 9.35 -10.76 6.94
N PRO A 77 10.27 -11.19 7.82
CA PRO A 77 10.16 -10.95 9.25
C PRO A 77 10.38 -9.48 9.59
N LEU A 78 9.97 -9.10 10.81
CA LEU A 78 10.18 -7.77 11.34
C LEU A 78 11.68 -7.42 11.39
N THR A 79 12.02 -6.25 10.85
CA THR A 79 13.42 -5.82 10.67
C THR A 79 13.96 -4.95 11.81
N ILE A 80 13.13 -4.62 12.81
CA ILE A 80 13.49 -3.71 13.91
C ILE A 80 12.87 -4.20 15.24
N ASN A 81 13.53 -3.87 16.35
CA ASN A 81 13.01 -4.18 17.68
C ASN A 81 11.84 -3.25 18.06
N VAL A 82 10.70 -3.82 18.44
CA VAL A 82 9.46 -3.13 18.85
C VAL A 82 9.10 -3.32 20.32
N ARG A 83 9.86 -4.13 21.07
CA ARG A 83 9.55 -4.42 22.46
C ARG A 83 9.50 -3.14 23.30
N ASP A 84 8.45 -3.03 24.11
CA ASP A 84 8.16 -1.90 24.99
C ASP A 84 7.99 -0.54 24.30
N LYS A 85 7.82 -0.52 22.97
CA LYS A 85 7.66 0.71 22.17
C LYS A 85 6.23 0.97 21.74
N ARG A 86 5.91 2.24 21.54
CA ARG A 86 4.70 2.67 20.81
C ARG A 86 4.98 2.55 19.32
N VAL A 87 4.20 1.70 18.66
CA VAL A 87 4.41 1.34 17.25
C VAL A 87 3.25 1.85 16.39
N LEU A 88 3.57 2.50 15.29
CA LEU A 88 2.63 2.81 14.21
C LEU A 88 2.82 1.79 13.08
N ILE A 89 1.78 1.06 12.73
CA ILE A 89 1.78 0.20 11.53
C ILE A 89 1.18 1.01 10.39
N ALA A 90 1.87 1.10 9.27
CA ALA A 90 1.42 1.81 8.09
C ALA A 90 1.19 0.87 6.90
N ASP A 91 0.06 1.09 6.21
CA ASP A 91 -0.25 0.46 4.93
C ASP A 91 -0.81 1.50 3.95
N ASP A 92 -0.93 1.17 2.69
CA ASP A 92 -1.52 2.07 1.69
C ASP A 92 -3.05 1.97 1.66
N VAL A 93 -3.61 0.78 1.72
CA VAL A 93 -5.06 0.54 1.71
C VAL A 93 -5.48 -0.62 2.60
N ALA A 94 -6.46 -0.40 3.45
CA ALA A 94 -7.18 -1.47 4.14
C ALA A 94 -8.31 -1.98 3.25
N ASP A 95 -8.04 -2.99 2.42
CA ASP A 95 -9.04 -3.57 1.50
C ASP A 95 -9.98 -4.53 2.24
N SER A 96 -9.50 -5.73 2.56
CA SER A 96 -10.23 -6.64 3.46
C SER A 96 -9.94 -6.38 4.95
N GLY A 97 -8.86 -5.68 5.25
CA GLY A 97 -8.37 -5.42 6.59
C GLY A 97 -7.61 -6.59 7.24
N ARG A 98 -7.60 -7.77 6.63
CA ARG A 98 -6.98 -8.99 7.20
C ARG A 98 -5.47 -8.83 7.40
N THR A 99 -4.77 -8.18 6.48
CA THR A 99 -3.34 -7.92 6.60
C THR A 99 -3.01 -7.07 7.80
N LEU A 100 -3.76 -5.99 8.01
CA LEU A 100 -3.60 -5.12 9.19
C LEU A 100 -3.88 -5.86 10.49
N GLN A 101 -4.93 -6.67 10.55
CA GLN A 101 -5.25 -7.47 11.73
C GLN A 101 -4.08 -8.39 12.10
N VAL A 102 -3.57 -9.17 11.14
CA VAL A 102 -2.42 -10.07 11.35
C VAL A 102 -1.18 -9.29 11.77
N ALA A 103 -0.92 -8.13 11.14
CA ALA A 103 0.21 -7.29 11.49
C ALA A 103 0.12 -6.78 12.93
N VAL A 104 -1.05 -6.32 13.36
CA VAL A 104 -1.28 -5.85 14.74
C VAL A 104 -1.03 -6.97 15.75
N ASP A 105 -1.59 -8.16 15.50
CA ASP A 105 -1.43 -9.30 16.39
C ASP A 105 0.05 -9.73 16.50
N LEU A 106 0.76 -9.74 15.38
CA LEU A 106 2.17 -10.06 15.31
C LEU A 106 3.04 -9.04 16.08
N ILE A 107 2.80 -7.74 15.89
CA ILE A 107 3.58 -6.69 16.56
C ILE A 107 3.31 -6.69 18.08
N LYS A 108 2.08 -6.97 18.51
CA LYS A 108 1.75 -7.19 19.93
C LYS A 108 2.49 -8.42 20.49
N LEU A 109 2.53 -9.52 19.75
CA LEU A 109 3.26 -10.73 20.13
C LEU A 109 4.77 -10.47 20.31
N TYR A 110 5.35 -9.57 19.53
CA TYR A 110 6.73 -9.12 19.69
C TYR A 110 6.95 -8.16 20.88
N GLY A 111 5.91 -7.89 21.67
CA GLY A 111 6.00 -7.16 22.92
C GLY A 111 5.92 -5.64 22.76
N ALA A 112 5.31 -5.12 21.71
CA ALA A 112 5.05 -3.69 21.59
C ALA A 112 4.16 -3.20 22.75
N LYS A 113 4.47 -2.02 23.30
CA LYS A 113 3.72 -1.39 24.40
C LYS A 113 2.34 -0.90 23.95
N GLU A 114 2.29 -0.31 22.80
CA GLU A 114 1.07 0.19 22.15
C GLU A 114 1.21 0.06 20.64
N VAL A 115 0.13 -0.33 19.97
CA VAL A 115 0.09 -0.48 18.52
C VAL A 115 -1.08 0.32 17.98
N ARG A 116 -0.81 1.22 17.05
CA ARG A 116 -1.81 1.95 16.25
C ARG A 116 -1.55 1.72 14.78
N THR A 117 -2.58 1.94 13.98
CA THR A 117 -2.57 1.66 12.55
C THR A 117 -2.93 2.91 11.74
N ALA A 118 -2.27 3.08 10.59
CA ALA A 118 -2.48 4.19 9.69
C ALA A 118 -2.49 3.72 8.23
N VAL A 119 -3.47 4.17 7.46
CA VAL A 119 -3.56 3.89 6.02
C VAL A 119 -4.00 5.14 5.26
N LEU A 120 -3.78 5.17 3.94
CA LEU A 120 -4.32 6.25 3.12
C LEU A 120 -5.81 6.03 2.85
N PHE A 121 -6.21 4.80 2.53
CA PHE A 121 -7.60 4.48 2.19
C PHE A 121 -8.13 3.28 2.95
N VAL A 122 -9.45 3.32 3.23
CA VAL A 122 -10.18 2.18 3.78
C VAL A 122 -11.32 1.83 2.84
N LYS A 123 -11.50 0.54 2.61
CA LYS A 123 -12.66 0.03 1.87
C LYS A 123 -13.84 -0.21 2.81
N PRO A 124 -15.09 0.05 2.38
CA PRO A 124 -16.28 -0.22 3.21
C PRO A 124 -16.40 -1.69 3.66
N ARG A 125 -15.80 -2.62 2.91
CA ARG A 125 -15.78 -4.07 3.21
C ARG A 125 -14.68 -4.49 4.17
N SER A 126 -13.80 -3.57 4.60
CA SER A 126 -12.71 -3.91 5.52
C SER A 126 -13.28 -4.35 6.87
N ILE A 127 -12.85 -5.52 7.34
CA ILE A 127 -13.20 -6.05 8.67
C ILE A 127 -12.40 -5.41 9.80
N PHE A 128 -11.35 -4.66 9.45
CA PHE A 128 -10.48 -3.95 10.37
C PHE A 128 -10.53 -2.46 10.07
N VAL A 129 -10.93 -1.66 11.04
CA VAL A 129 -10.95 -0.20 10.91
C VAL A 129 -9.64 0.35 11.48
N PRO A 130 -8.76 0.92 10.65
CA PRO A 130 -7.51 1.53 11.14
C PRO A 130 -7.76 2.70 12.08
N ASP A 131 -6.85 2.96 13.03
CA ASP A 131 -6.93 4.10 13.94
C ASP A 131 -6.90 5.44 13.19
N PHE A 132 -6.08 5.51 12.14
CA PHE A 132 -5.92 6.70 11.31
C PHE A 132 -6.04 6.36 9.83
N TYR A 133 -6.85 7.09 9.10
CA TYR A 133 -6.95 6.97 7.64
C TYR A 133 -7.32 8.31 7.01
N ALA A 134 -6.93 8.49 5.75
CA ALA A 134 -7.23 9.74 5.05
C ALA A 134 -8.67 9.75 4.54
N GLU A 135 -9.14 8.67 3.89
CA GLU A 135 -10.43 8.63 3.22
C GLU A 135 -11.02 7.21 3.10
N LEU A 136 -12.35 7.13 3.02
CA LEU A 136 -13.09 5.93 2.65
C LEU A 136 -13.32 5.91 1.14
N THR A 137 -13.14 4.77 0.49
CA THR A 137 -13.42 4.62 -0.94
C THR A 137 -13.79 3.20 -1.32
N ASP A 138 -14.78 3.03 -2.18
CA ASP A 138 -15.14 1.76 -2.83
C ASP A 138 -14.40 1.53 -4.15
N LYS A 139 -13.77 2.59 -4.70
CA LYS A 139 -13.06 2.54 -5.99
C LYS A 139 -11.78 1.72 -5.89
N TRP A 140 -11.36 1.12 -6.99
CA TRP A 140 -10.03 0.53 -7.09
C TRP A 140 -8.98 1.65 -7.07
N VAL A 141 -8.17 1.70 -6.00
CA VAL A 141 -7.10 2.69 -5.89
C VAL A 141 -5.91 2.22 -6.72
N VAL A 142 -5.37 3.12 -7.52
CA VAL A 142 -4.17 2.89 -8.34
C VAL A 142 -3.11 3.87 -7.87
N PHE A 143 -2.09 3.34 -7.22
CA PHE A 143 -1.01 4.14 -6.66
C PHE A 143 0.11 4.41 -7.68
N PRO A 144 0.86 5.53 -7.55
CA PRO A 144 1.90 5.87 -8.53
C PRO A 144 3.07 4.87 -8.57
N TRP A 145 3.30 4.11 -7.53
CA TRP A 145 4.35 3.09 -7.46
C TRP A 145 3.98 1.75 -8.09
N GLU A 146 2.73 1.56 -8.50
CA GLU A 146 2.24 0.29 -9.08
C GLU A 146 1.65 0.43 -10.49
N TYR A 147 1.75 1.60 -11.14
CA TYR A 147 1.19 1.83 -12.47
C TYR A 147 1.55 0.73 -13.48
N GLY A 148 2.82 0.33 -13.51
CA GLY A 148 3.27 -0.74 -14.40
C GLY A 148 2.65 -2.10 -14.10
N GLU A 149 2.41 -2.40 -12.83
CA GLU A 149 1.77 -3.64 -12.37
C GLU A 149 0.30 -3.66 -12.80
N VAL A 150 -0.43 -2.58 -12.53
CA VAL A 150 -1.83 -2.42 -12.92
C VAL A 150 -2.03 -2.52 -14.43
N ILE A 151 -1.18 -1.86 -15.23
CA ILE A 151 -1.24 -1.96 -16.70
C ILE A 151 -1.04 -3.42 -17.15
N ARG A 152 -0.05 -4.12 -16.59
CA ARG A 152 0.21 -5.53 -16.92
C ARG A 152 -0.95 -6.45 -16.53
N GLU A 153 -1.56 -6.21 -15.40
CA GLU A 153 -2.71 -6.99 -14.92
C GLU A 153 -3.95 -6.76 -15.79
N LEU A 154 -4.30 -5.50 -16.06
CA LEU A 154 -5.43 -5.15 -16.91
C LEU A 154 -5.24 -5.61 -18.36
N MET A 155 -4.00 -5.54 -18.86
CA MET A 155 -3.68 -6.08 -20.18
C MET A 155 -3.96 -7.59 -20.25
N ARG A 156 -3.59 -8.35 -19.20
CA ARG A 156 -3.83 -9.81 -19.14
C ARG A 156 -5.30 -10.13 -18.96
N SER A 157 -5.97 -9.48 -18.01
CA SER A 157 -7.36 -9.79 -17.66
C SER A 157 -8.37 -9.40 -18.74
N ARG A 158 -8.02 -8.43 -19.60
CA ARG A 158 -8.87 -7.95 -20.71
C ARG A 158 -8.39 -8.40 -22.09
N ASP A 159 -7.39 -9.28 -22.14
CA ASP A 159 -6.76 -9.78 -23.38
C ASP A 159 -6.36 -8.66 -24.35
N ILE A 160 -5.76 -7.58 -23.80
CA ILE A 160 -5.31 -6.44 -24.58
C ILE A 160 -3.95 -6.77 -25.23
N PRO A 161 -3.83 -6.67 -26.56
CA PRO A 161 -2.57 -6.95 -27.24
C PRO A 161 -1.43 -6.05 -26.76
N LEU A 162 -0.20 -6.60 -26.72
CA LEU A 162 1.02 -5.89 -26.38
C LEU A 162 1.39 -4.89 -27.50
N SER A 163 0.71 -3.77 -27.54
CA SER A 163 0.87 -2.69 -28.50
C SER A 163 0.99 -1.35 -27.77
N LYS A 164 1.94 -0.53 -28.14
CA LYS A 164 2.18 0.77 -27.51
C LYS A 164 0.90 1.61 -27.48
N ASP A 165 0.21 1.74 -28.62
CA ASP A 165 -1.00 2.56 -28.72
C ASP A 165 -2.14 2.07 -27.82
N LYS A 166 -2.33 0.74 -27.75
CA LYS A 166 -3.37 0.14 -26.90
C LYS A 166 -3.07 0.30 -25.42
N LEU A 167 -1.81 0.15 -25.02
CA LEU A 167 -1.39 0.37 -23.63
C LEU A 167 -1.44 1.84 -23.23
N MET A 168 -1.07 2.75 -24.13
CA MET A 168 -1.24 4.19 -23.95
C MET A 168 -2.70 4.57 -23.74
N LYS A 169 -3.61 4.01 -24.56
CA LYS A 169 -5.05 4.21 -24.38
C LYS A 169 -5.53 3.66 -23.04
N LEU A 170 -5.18 2.42 -22.71
CA LEU A 170 -5.54 1.79 -21.43
C LEU A 170 -5.11 2.66 -20.23
N ALA A 171 -3.85 3.11 -20.22
CA ALA A 171 -3.33 3.94 -19.14
C ALA A 171 -4.11 5.25 -18.98
N LYS A 172 -4.44 5.91 -20.10
CA LYS A 172 -5.29 7.12 -20.09
C LYS A 172 -6.72 6.83 -19.61
N ASP A 173 -7.32 5.73 -20.05
CA ASP A 173 -8.71 5.35 -19.69
C ASP A 173 -8.85 5.09 -18.18
N ILE A 174 -7.79 4.65 -17.51
CA ILE A 174 -7.76 4.46 -16.06
C ILE A 174 -7.18 5.66 -15.29
N GLY A 175 -6.82 6.73 -15.99
CA GLY A 175 -6.38 7.99 -15.38
C GLY A 175 -4.91 8.05 -15.00
N ILE A 176 -4.06 7.12 -15.50
CA ILE A 176 -2.62 7.16 -15.24
C ILE A 176 -1.99 8.29 -16.04
N SER A 177 -1.25 9.11 -15.33
CA SER A 177 -0.39 10.23 -15.76
C SER A 177 -0.94 11.12 -16.88
N LYS A 178 -0.90 12.39 -16.63
CA LYS A 178 -1.19 13.45 -17.60
C LYS A 178 0.07 13.88 -18.37
N ASP A 179 1.26 13.55 -17.84
CA ASP A 179 2.54 13.84 -18.46
C ASP A 179 2.84 12.81 -19.56
N LYS A 180 2.94 13.30 -20.79
CA LYS A 180 3.12 12.44 -21.96
C LYS A 180 4.48 11.74 -21.98
N GLU A 181 5.53 12.39 -21.51
CA GLU A 181 6.88 11.85 -21.49
C GLU A 181 6.98 10.70 -20.46
N VAL A 182 6.51 10.93 -19.24
CA VAL A 182 6.48 9.92 -18.18
C VAL A 182 5.65 8.71 -18.60
N LEU A 183 4.50 8.95 -19.22
CA LEU A 183 3.64 7.87 -19.68
C LEU A 183 4.28 7.05 -20.81
N ASP A 184 4.95 7.71 -21.75
CA ASP A 184 5.63 7.06 -22.87
C ASP A 184 6.76 6.14 -22.38
N GLU A 185 7.58 6.61 -21.43
CA GLU A 185 8.63 5.81 -20.82
C GLU A 185 8.08 4.64 -20.00
N LEU A 186 7.03 4.86 -19.22
CA LEU A 186 6.37 3.79 -18.47
C LEU A 186 5.89 2.66 -19.42
N ILE A 187 5.21 3.01 -20.51
CA ILE A 187 4.72 2.02 -21.48
C ILE A 187 5.87 1.30 -22.17
N ASN A 188 6.94 2.01 -22.55
CA ASN A 188 8.14 1.41 -23.13
C ASN A 188 8.75 0.37 -22.17
N LEU A 189 8.83 0.68 -20.87
CA LEU A 189 9.32 -0.25 -19.84
C LEU A 189 8.40 -1.45 -19.67
N VAL A 190 7.07 -1.26 -19.66
CA VAL A 190 6.09 -2.35 -19.57
C VAL A 190 6.25 -3.33 -20.74
N ILE A 191 6.44 -2.82 -21.96
CA ILE A 191 6.65 -3.64 -23.17
C ILE A 191 7.97 -4.41 -23.04
N LYS A 192 9.08 -3.72 -22.77
CA LYS A 192 10.42 -4.34 -22.68
C LYS A 192 10.51 -5.43 -21.61
N THR A 193 9.84 -5.27 -20.48
CA THR A 193 9.88 -6.25 -19.40
C THR A 193 9.05 -7.51 -19.68
N LYS A 194 8.11 -7.47 -20.62
CA LYS A 194 7.31 -8.64 -21.04
C LYS A 194 7.99 -9.49 -22.12
N VAL A 195 8.87 -8.91 -22.91
CA VAL A 195 9.59 -9.61 -23.99
C VAL A 195 10.72 -10.51 -23.46
N ARG A 196 11.04 -10.42 -22.15
CA ARG A 196 12.11 -11.21 -21.49
C ARG A 196 11.66 -12.56 -20.91
N LYS A 197 10.56 -13.12 -21.40
CA LYS A 197 10.10 -14.47 -21.02
C LYS A 197 10.30 -15.47 -22.14
#